data_2d0dde87e9b980c1d583d7cd957c6b24
#
_entry.id   2d0dde87e9b980c1d583d7cd957c6b24
#
_cell.length_a   1.000
_cell.length_b   1.000
_cell.length_c   1.000
_cell.angle_alpha   90.00
_cell.angle_beta   90.00
_cell.angle_gamma   90.00
#
_symmetry.space_group_name_H-M   'P 1'
#
loop_
_entity.id
_entity.type
_entity.pdbx_description
1 polymer ?
#
loop_
_entity_poly.entity_id
_entity_poly.type
_entity_poly.pdbx_seq_one_letter_code
_entity_poly.pdbx_strand_id
1 'polypeptide(L)'
;DEAMLRVFFLWTIDPASASAFLLQEAAIYRSFHDILVGVGETTAWDQSGFDRCARLALDHGIRMTEAHETWATWAADEFDEPGGSG
;
A
#
# COMPACT_ATOMS: atom_id res chain seq x y z
N ASP A 1 2.21 -12.42 7.15
CA ASP A 1 2.20 -11.63 5.91
C ASP A 1 3.54 -11.74 5.22
N GLU A 2 3.50 -12.09 3.94
CA GLU A 2 4.71 -12.35 3.19
C GLU A 2 5.60 -11.11 3.07
N ALA A 3 4.98 -9.95 2.90
CA ALA A 3 5.75 -8.72 2.79
C ALA A 3 6.52 -8.44 4.08
N MET A 4 5.89 -8.67 5.23
CA MET A 4 6.57 -8.46 6.50
C MET A 4 7.71 -9.45 6.71
N LEU A 5 7.52 -10.68 6.27
CA LEU A 5 8.61 -11.65 6.36
C LEU A 5 9.78 -11.22 5.50
N ARG A 6 9.50 -10.69 4.31
CA ARG A 6 10.56 -10.23 3.43
C ARG A 6 11.29 -9.02 4.02
N VAL A 7 10.55 -8.09 4.62
CA VAL A 7 11.16 -6.94 5.26
C VAL A 7 12.07 -7.38 6.40
N PHE A 8 11.57 -8.30 7.23
CA PHE A 8 12.34 -8.81 8.34
C PHE A 8 13.62 -9.48 7.86
N PHE A 9 13.51 -10.29 6.82
CA PHE A 9 14.66 -10.97 6.25
C PHE A 9 15.68 -9.99 5.67
N LEU A 10 15.20 -9.01 4.92
CA LEU A 10 16.07 -8.01 4.32
C LEU A 10 16.75 -7.16 5.38
N TRP A 11 16.02 -6.83 6.44
CA TRP A 11 16.58 -6.02 7.51
C TRP A 11 17.76 -6.73 8.18
N THR A 12 17.69 -8.05 8.34
CA THR A 12 18.79 -8.78 8.95
C THR A 12 20.03 -8.83 8.07
N ILE A 13 19.86 -8.65 6.76
CA ILE A 13 20.98 -8.69 5.82
C ILE A 13 21.46 -7.27 5.50
N ASP A 14 20.54 -6.38 5.17
CA ASP A 14 20.89 -5.04 4.72
C ASP A 14 19.71 -4.09 4.91
N PRO A 15 19.75 -3.23 5.93
CA PRO A 15 18.65 -2.30 6.18
C PRO A 15 18.32 -1.39 4.99
N ALA A 16 19.32 -1.01 4.20
CA ALA A 16 19.05 -0.19 3.03
C ALA A 16 18.19 -0.93 2.01
N SER A 17 18.39 -2.24 1.89
CA SER A 17 17.55 -3.05 1.01
C SER A 17 16.13 -3.15 1.53
N ALA A 18 15.96 -3.19 2.84
CA ALA A 18 14.63 -3.23 3.43
C ALA A 18 13.88 -1.92 3.14
N SER A 19 14.56 -0.79 3.30
CA SER A 19 13.97 0.50 3.00
C SER A 19 13.58 0.59 1.52
N ALA A 20 14.48 0.18 0.63
CA ALA A 20 14.22 0.21 -0.80
C ALA A 20 13.01 -0.66 -1.17
N PHE A 21 12.91 -1.84 -0.55
CA PHE A 21 11.77 -2.72 -0.78
C PHE A 21 10.47 -2.05 -0.36
N LEU A 22 10.47 -1.42 0.80
CA LEU A 22 9.26 -0.76 1.32
C LEU A 22 8.83 0.42 0.44
N LEU A 23 9.79 1.20 -0.07
CA LEU A 23 9.46 2.29 -0.98
C LEU A 23 8.87 1.76 -2.28
N GLN A 24 9.37 0.62 -2.77
CA GLN A 24 8.81 0.00 -3.95
C GLN A 24 7.39 -0.48 -3.69
N GLU A 25 7.13 -1.07 -2.52
CA GLU A 25 5.79 -1.48 -2.13
C GLU A 25 4.85 -0.29 -2.07
N ALA A 26 5.31 0.82 -1.50
CA ALA A 26 4.50 2.02 -1.42
C ALA A 26 4.11 2.51 -2.81
N ALA A 27 5.06 2.50 -3.75
CA ALA A 27 4.78 2.94 -5.12
C ALA A 27 3.77 2.03 -5.81
N ILE A 28 3.88 0.73 -5.60
CA ILE A 28 2.96 -0.23 -6.18
C ILE A 28 1.54 -0.02 -5.64
N TYR A 29 1.40 0.14 -4.33
CA TYR A 29 0.08 0.33 -3.73
C TYR A 29 -0.51 1.68 -4.10
N ARG A 30 0.32 2.69 -4.27
CA ARG A 30 -0.16 3.99 -4.76
C ARG A 30 -0.73 3.86 -6.17
N SER A 31 -0.06 3.10 -7.03
CA SER A 31 -0.57 2.86 -8.39
C SER A 31 -1.90 2.13 -8.36
N PHE A 32 -2.02 1.10 -7.53
CA PHE A 32 -3.29 0.40 -7.38
C PHE A 32 -4.38 1.32 -6.87
N HIS A 33 -4.06 2.13 -5.87
CA HIS A 33 -5.02 3.08 -5.31
C HIS A 33 -5.54 4.01 -6.40
N ASP A 34 -4.65 4.58 -7.21
CA ASP A 34 -5.03 5.50 -8.24
C ASP A 34 -5.91 4.84 -9.30
N ILE A 35 -5.61 3.60 -9.65
CA ILE A 35 -6.42 2.85 -10.60
C ILE A 35 -7.83 2.64 -10.03
N LEU A 36 -7.93 2.26 -8.77
CA LEU A 36 -9.23 2.01 -8.14
C LEU A 36 -10.06 3.28 -8.05
N VAL A 37 -9.43 4.40 -7.69
CA VAL A 37 -10.12 5.68 -7.65
C VAL A 37 -10.63 6.02 -9.05
N GLY A 38 -9.79 5.82 -10.07
CA GLY A 38 -10.19 6.07 -11.45
C GLY A 38 -11.38 5.23 -11.88
N VAL A 39 -11.38 3.96 -11.50
CA VAL A 39 -12.51 3.08 -11.80
C VAL A 39 -13.79 3.61 -11.17
N GLY A 40 -13.71 4.05 -9.91
CA GLY A 40 -14.88 4.58 -9.23
C GLY A 40 -15.42 5.84 -9.87
N GLU A 41 -14.51 6.70 -10.39
CA GLU A 41 -14.91 7.97 -10.98
C GLU A 41 -15.45 7.82 -12.39
N THR A 42 -15.04 6.78 -13.11
CA THR A 42 -15.42 6.63 -14.52
C THR A 42 -16.52 5.59 -14.73
N THR A 43 -16.91 4.85 -13.72
CA THR A 43 -17.95 3.85 -13.85
C THR A 43 -19.33 4.50 -13.69
N ALA A 44 -20.25 4.12 -14.58
CA ALA A 44 -21.62 4.60 -14.48
C ALA A 44 -22.37 3.67 -13.50
N TRP A 45 -22.47 4.11 -12.25
CA TRP A 45 -23.11 3.33 -11.20
C TRP A 45 -24.61 3.46 -11.29
N ASP A 46 -25.32 2.35 -11.13
CA ASP A 46 -26.78 2.39 -10.98
C ASP A 46 -27.13 2.09 -9.52
N GLN A 47 -28.37 1.78 -9.22
CA GLN A 47 -28.79 1.54 -7.84
C GLN A 47 -29.04 0.07 -7.55
N SER A 48 -28.58 -0.82 -8.41
CA SER A 48 -28.79 -2.25 -8.25
C SER A 48 -28.03 -2.78 -7.04
N GLY A 49 -28.47 -3.92 -6.54
CA GLY A 49 -27.76 -4.58 -5.44
C GLY A 49 -26.35 -4.97 -5.84
N PHE A 50 -26.18 -5.37 -7.10
CA PHE A 50 -24.86 -5.71 -7.61
C PHE A 50 -23.93 -4.49 -7.55
N ASP A 51 -24.40 -3.34 -8.01
CA ASP A 51 -23.61 -2.12 -7.96
C ASP A 51 -23.25 -1.73 -6.55
N ARG A 52 -24.17 -1.89 -5.63
CA ARG A 52 -23.88 -1.58 -4.22
C ARG A 52 -22.74 -2.45 -3.71
N CYS A 53 -22.78 -3.74 -3.99
CA CYS A 53 -21.71 -4.65 -3.55
C CYS A 53 -20.40 -4.30 -4.22
N ALA A 54 -20.45 -3.99 -5.51
CA ALA A 54 -19.23 -3.63 -6.25
C ALA A 54 -18.61 -2.35 -5.68
N ARG A 55 -19.45 -1.37 -5.34
CA ARG A 55 -18.96 -0.11 -4.76
C ARG A 55 -18.33 -0.33 -3.38
N LEU A 56 -18.94 -1.20 -2.58
CA LEU A 56 -18.37 -1.52 -1.27
C LEU A 56 -17.02 -2.20 -1.42
N ALA A 57 -16.91 -3.13 -2.38
CA ALA A 57 -15.64 -3.80 -2.63
C ALA A 57 -14.59 -2.81 -3.12
N LEU A 58 -14.98 -1.91 -4.00
CA LEU A 58 -14.08 -0.89 -4.51
C LEU A 58 -13.61 0.04 -3.39
N ASP A 59 -14.54 0.48 -2.55
CA ASP A 59 -14.20 1.34 -1.41
C ASP A 59 -13.22 0.64 -0.47
N HIS A 60 -13.46 -0.63 -0.21
CA HIS A 60 -12.56 -1.40 0.64
C HIS A 60 -11.15 -1.44 0.03
N GLY A 61 -11.06 -1.68 -1.29
CA GLY A 61 -9.77 -1.71 -1.97
C GLY A 61 -9.06 -0.37 -1.92
N ILE A 62 -9.80 0.72 -2.07
CA ILE A 62 -9.23 2.07 -1.99
C ILE A 62 -8.64 2.31 -0.60
N ARG A 63 -9.38 1.96 0.43
CA ARG A 63 -8.92 2.17 1.81
C ARG A 63 -7.74 1.29 2.15
N MET A 64 -7.74 0.05 1.67
CA MET A 64 -6.65 -0.88 1.95
C MET A 64 -5.36 -0.47 1.25
N THR A 65 -5.45 -0.03 -0.01
CA THR A 65 -4.25 0.41 -0.72
C THR A 65 -3.69 1.68 -0.12
N GLU A 66 -4.56 2.60 0.31
CA GLU A 66 -4.13 3.82 0.96
C GLU A 66 -3.41 3.53 2.28
N ALA A 67 -3.99 2.65 3.09
CA ALA A 67 -3.39 2.30 4.37
C ALA A 67 -2.05 1.60 4.17
N HIS A 68 -1.96 0.73 3.19
CA HIS A 68 -0.73 0.01 2.93
C HIS A 68 0.37 0.93 2.43
N GLU A 69 0.03 1.84 1.55
CA GLU A 69 1.00 2.82 1.05
C GLU A 69 1.52 3.69 2.19
N THR A 70 0.62 4.17 3.03
CA THR A 70 0.99 5.02 4.15
C THR A 70 1.92 4.28 5.11
N TRP A 71 1.57 3.03 5.41
CA TRP A 71 2.39 2.23 6.29
C TRP A 71 3.77 1.97 5.69
N ALA A 72 3.82 1.60 4.41
CA ALA A 72 5.09 1.25 3.78
C ALA A 72 6.02 2.46 3.71
N THR A 73 5.45 3.64 3.44
CA THR A 73 6.25 4.88 3.40
C THR A 73 6.80 5.19 4.78
N TRP A 74 5.96 5.09 5.79
CA TRP A 74 6.40 5.33 7.17
C TRP A 74 7.47 4.33 7.57
N ALA A 75 7.25 3.05 7.25
CA ALA A 75 8.20 2.00 7.63
C ALA A 75 9.55 2.20 6.94
N ALA A 76 9.55 2.65 5.68
CA ALA A 76 10.80 2.92 4.98
C ALA A 76 11.60 4.00 5.68
N ASP A 77 10.92 5.04 6.17
CA ASP A 77 11.60 6.10 6.89
C ASP A 77 12.24 5.61 8.17
N GLU A 78 11.65 4.62 8.81
CA GLU A 78 12.23 4.06 10.03
C GLU A 78 13.57 3.40 9.77
N PHE A 79 13.74 2.80 8.59
CA PHE A 79 15.02 2.19 8.23
C PHE A 79 16.05 3.19 7.74
N ASP A 80 15.59 4.35 7.28
CA ASP A 80 16.49 5.40 6.79
C ASP A 80 16.99 6.29 7.90
N GLU A 81 16.37 6.24 9.07
CA GLU A 81 16.75 7.06 10.19
C GLU A 81 18.14 6.67 10.67
N PRO A 82 19.10 7.55 10.58
CA PRO A 82 20.44 7.19 10.94
C PRO A 82 20.54 6.91 12.41
N GLY A 83 21.10 5.85 12.63
CA GLY A 83 21.43 5.56 13.93
C GLY A 83 20.34 5.51 14.82
N GLY A 84 19.39 5.26 14.21
CA GLY A 84 18.30 5.18 14.92
C GLY A 84 18.41 6.36 15.70
N SER A 85 18.98 7.17 15.15
CA SER A 85 19.02 8.29 15.72
C SER A 85 18.90 8.03 17.02
N GLY A 86 19.08 7.17 17.16
CA GLY A 86 19.00 6.78 18.42
C GLY A 86 19.02 7.17 19.41
#